data_50fcdf07c07ac86bb0e9e7a5fd09c200
#
_entry.id   50fcdf07c07ac86bb0e9e7a5fd09c200
#
_cell.length_a   1.000
_cell.length_b   1.000
_cell.length_c   1.000
_cell.angle_alpha   90.00
_cell.angle_beta   90.00
_cell.angle_gamma   90.00
#
_symmetry.space_group_name_H-M   'P 1'
#
loop_
_entity.id
_entity.type
_entity.pdbx_description
1 polymer ?
#
loop_
_entity_poly.entity_id
_entity_poly.type
_entity_poly.pdbx_seq_one_letter_code
_entity_poly.pdbx_strand_id
1 'polypeptide(L)'
;MECSIKKETLQNELLVETLNALSECYAALGAEVYVVGAAARDIAMRLMNVGDTPRRTLDLDVAVALDDWSQYEHLSQLLLRNHFVKATEQQRFYYLGAQGQNHYEVDIVPFGAVEHDGRVAWPPDGSPVMSVRCFSEVMNYADRVRVGDEFSFRLASLSGQFLLKLDTWSDRRLSTRKDASDMVYILQNVYVAYALTRDGLPQEVDIEATTFDVTVAGAEWIASDLRKILSPSNRQYYARMLQQEVDKEDEGLLLNDMLDVSDSRNYSIFRRALSRISQILML
;
A
#
# COMPACT_ATOMS: atom_id res chain seq x y z
N MET A 1 -5.24 -14.56 -1.72
CA MET A 1 -6.61 -14.85 -2.27
C MET A 1 -6.61 -14.57 -3.76
N GLU A 2 -7.50 -15.17 -4.53
CA GLU A 2 -7.69 -14.83 -5.95
C GLU A 2 -9.14 -14.36 -6.13
N CYS A 3 -9.33 -13.22 -6.78
CA CYS A 3 -10.66 -12.70 -7.11
C CYS A 3 -10.73 -12.29 -8.59
N SER A 4 -11.91 -12.44 -9.18
CA SER A 4 -12.18 -12.01 -10.57
C SER A 4 -13.16 -10.85 -10.55
N ILE A 5 -12.86 -9.81 -11.31
CA ILE A 5 -13.68 -8.60 -11.42
C ILE A 5 -13.95 -8.25 -12.87
N LYS A 6 -14.96 -7.43 -13.08
CA LYS A 6 -15.22 -6.80 -14.38
C LYS A 6 -14.44 -5.48 -14.47
N LYS A 7 -14.15 -5.01 -15.68
CA LYS A 7 -13.48 -3.72 -15.93
C LYS A 7 -14.21 -2.54 -15.26
N GLU A 8 -15.52 -2.55 -15.29
CA GLU A 8 -16.38 -1.51 -14.74
C GLU A 8 -16.21 -1.35 -13.22
N THR A 9 -15.75 -2.41 -12.53
CA THR A 9 -15.45 -2.36 -11.09
C THR A 9 -14.33 -1.36 -10.78
N LEU A 10 -13.38 -1.14 -11.69
CA LEU A 10 -12.30 -0.16 -11.51
C LEU A 10 -12.76 1.29 -11.72
N GLN A 11 -13.94 1.52 -12.33
CA GLN A 11 -14.59 2.83 -12.51
C GLN A 11 -13.74 3.93 -13.18
N ASN A 12 -12.64 3.53 -13.85
CA ASN A 12 -11.73 4.44 -14.55
C ASN A 12 -11.14 3.70 -15.74
N GLU A 13 -11.58 4.06 -16.93
CA GLU A 13 -11.18 3.41 -18.19
C GLU A 13 -9.68 3.55 -18.44
N LEU A 14 -9.11 4.75 -18.17
CA LEU A 14 -7.69 4.99 -18.35
C LEU A 14 -6.83 4.18 -17.36
N LEU A 15 -7.31 3.96 -16.13
CA LEU A 15 -6.68 3.05 -15.18
C LEU A 15 -6.69 1.60 -15.69
N VAL A 16 -7.80 1.15 -16.26
CA VAL A 16 -7.92 -0.19 -16.86
C VAL A 16 -6.93 -0.36 -18.00
N GLU A 17 -6.86 0.60 -18.93
CA GLU A 17 -5.91 0.60 -20.03
C GLU A 17 -4.45 0.59 -19.52
N THR A 18 -4.14 1.43 -18.53
CA THR A 18 -2.80 1.52 -17.92
C THR A 18 -2.40 0.20 -17.27
N LEU A 19 -3.28 -0.42 -16.48
CA LEU A 19 -3.01 -1.70 -15.82
C LEU A 19 -2.83 -2.84 -16.84
N ASN A 20 -3.60 -2.84 -17.92
CA ASN A 20 -3.43 -3.82 -18.99
C ASN A 20 -2.07 -3.68 -19.67
N ALA A 21 -1.69 -2.46 -20.08
CA ALA A 21 -0.39 -2.19 -20.70
C ALA A 21 0.79 -2.53 -19.77
N LEU A 22 0.67 -2.20 -18.47
CA LEU A 22 1.65 -2.61 -17.46
C LEU A 22 1.75 -4.14 -17.36
N SER A 23 0.60 -4.83 -17.31
CA SER A 23 0.56 -6.30 -17.21
C SER A 23 1.29 -6.96 -18.38
N GLU A 24 1.12 -6.45 -19.61
CA GLU A 24 1.82 -6.94 -20.80
C GLU A 24 3.35 -6.71 -20.69
N CYS A 25 3.78 -5.51 -20.29
CA CYS A 25 5.20 -5.19 -20.11
C CYS A 25 5.86 -6.07 -19.03
N TYR A 26 5.18 -6.23 -17.89
CA TYR A 26 5.70 -7.04 -16.78
C TYR A 26 5.73 -8.54 -17.13
N ALA A 27 4.72 -9.05 -17.83
CA ALA A 27 4.70 -10.43 -18.33
C ALA A 27 5.87 -10.71 -19.29
N ALA A 28 6.20 -9.75 -20.16
CA ALA A 28 7.36 -9.86 -21.06
C ALA A 28 8.70 -9.87 -20.31
N LEU A 29 8.75 -9.28 -19.10
CA LEU A 29 9.89 -9.36 -18.18
C LEU A 29 9.91 -10.64 -17.34
N GLY A 30 8.81 -11.42 -17.33
CA GLY A 30 8.62 -12.55 -16.41
C GLY A 30 8.24 -12.14 -14.99
N ALA A 31 7.74 -10.93 -14.81
CA ALA A 31 7.34 -10.35 -13.52
C ALA A 31 5.83 -10.17 -13.41
N GLU A 32 5.34 -9.88 -12.20
CA GLU A 32 3.95 -9.53 -11.92
C GLU A 32 3.85 -8.05 -11.53
N VAL A 33 2.74 -7.39 -11.91
CA VAL A 33 2.42 -6.03 -11.46
C VAL A 33 1.88 -6.10 -10.03
N TYR A 34 2.52 -5.39 -9.11
CA TYR A 34 2.03 -5.21 -7.74
C TYR A 34 1.49 -3.81 -7.58
N VAL A 35 0.17 -3.67 -7.45
CA VAL A 35 -0.48 -2.38 -7.20
C VAL A 35 -0.38 -2.05 -5.71
N VAL A 36 0.13 -0.86 -5.42
CA VAL A 36 0.34 -0.32 -4.07
C VAL A 36 -0.22 1.10 -3.96
N GLY A 37 0.04 1.78 -2.87
CA GLY A 37 -0.34 3.18 -2.71
C GLY A 37 -1.84 3.43 -2.62
N ALA A 38 -2.25 4.66 -2.93
CA ALA A 38 -3.65 5.10 -2.79
C ALA A 38 -4.59 4.39 -3.78
N ALA A 39 -4.12 4.09 -5.00
CA ALA A 39 -4.92 3.34 -5.98
C ALA A 39 -5.24 1.92 -5.48
N ALA A 40 -4.27 1.24 -4.85
CA ALA A 40 -4.50 -0.08 -4.27
C ALA A 40 -5.54 -0.04 -3.14
N ARG A 41 -5.46 0.97 -2.25
CA ARG A 41 -6.45 1.18 -1.20
C ARG A 41 -7.85 1.35 -1.77
N ASP A 42 -8.00 2.20 -2.77
CA ASP A 42 -9.29 2.50 -3.40
C ASP A 42 -9.88 1.28 -4.11
N ILE A 43 -9.04 0.52 -4.81
CA ILE A 43 -9.44 -0.75 -5.42
C ILE A 43 -9.87 -1.76 -4.35
N ALA A 44 -9.08 -1.96 -3.30
CA ALA A 44 -9.39 -2.89 -2.22
C ALA A 44 -10.72 -2.55 -1.54
N MET A 45 -10.97 -1.28 -1.19
CA MET A 45 -12.21 -0.83 -0.57
C MET A 45 -13.43 -1.08 -1.47
N ARG A 46 -13.33 -0.83 -2.78
CA ARG A 46 -14.41 -1.14 -3.74
C ARG A 46 -14.69 -2.64 -3.82
N LEU A 47 -13.66 -3.46 -3.88
CA LEU A 47 -13.81 -4.92 -3.91
C LEU A 47 -14.51 -5.46 -2.66
N MET A 48 -14.36 -4.76 -1.54
CA MET A 48 -14.99 -5.13 -0.25
C MET A 48 -16.33 -4.42 -0.03
N ASN A 49 -16.84 -3.65 -1.01
CA ASN A 49 -18.09 -2.87 -0.92
C ASN A 49 -18.12 -1.87 0.25
N VAL A 50 -16.97 -1.35 0.63
CA VAL A 50 -16.86 -0.30 1.66
C VAL A 50 -16.71 1.04 0.94
N GLY A 51 -17.79 1.81 0.92
CA GLY A 51 -17.94 3.21 0.54
C GLY A 51 -16.99 3.83 -0.49
N ASP A 52 -17.37 5.00 -1.01
CA ASP A 52 -16.49 5.76 -1.89
C ASP A 52 -15.33 6.38 -1.11
N THR A 53 -14.13 6.31 -1.67
CA THR A 53 -12.96 6.97 -1.11
C THR A 53 -13.12 8.49 -1.22
N PRO A 54 -12.82 9.26 -0.17
CA PRO A 54 -13.07 10.71 -0.13
C PRO A 54 -12.20 11.49 -1.11
N ARG A 55 -11.18 10.85 -1.67
CA ARG A 55 -10.21 11.49 -2.57
C ARG A 55 -10.00 10.64 -3.83
N ARG A 56 -10.20 11.28 -5.00
CA ARG A 56 -9.90 10.64 -6.28
C ARG A 56 -8.38 10.54 -6.46
N THR A 57 -7.87 9.33 -6.60
CA THR A 57 -6.46 9.07 -6.93
C THR A 57 -6.26 9.26 -8.43
N LEU A 58 -5.25 10.06 -8.80
CA LEU A 58 -4.90 10.38 -10.19
C LEU A 58 -3.57 9.75 -10.61
N ASP A 59 -2.89 9.10 -9.69
CA ASP A 59 -1.60 8.44 -9.81
C ASP A 59 -1.72 6.95 -9.47
N LEU A 60 -0.92 6.14 -10.12
CA LEU A 60 -0.84 4.69 -9.90
C LEU A 60 0.56 4.34 -9.40
N ASP A 61 0.66 3.93 -8.16
CA ASP A 61 1.87 3.35 -7.62
C ASP A 61 1.88 1.84 -7.88
N VAL A 62 2.92 1.35 -8.53
CA VAL A 62 3.15 -0.09 -8.73
C VAL A 62 4.56 -0.47 -8.28
N ALA A 63 4.72 -1.72 -7.85
CA ALA A 63 6.03 -2.24 -7.49
C ALA A 63 6.46 -3.36 -8.45
N VAL A 64 7.78 -3.56 -8.56
CA VAL A 64 8.40 -4.61 -9.35
C VAL A 64 9.54 -5.27 -8.58
N ALA A 65 9.48 -6.62 -8.49
CA ALA A 65 10.57 -7.40 -7.93
C ALA A 65 11.68 -7.56 -8.99
N LEU A 66 12.91 -7.20 -8.65
CA LEU A 66 14.05 -7.23 -9.56
C LEU A 66 15.21 -8.02 -8.95
N ASP A 67 15.91 -8.77 -9.80
CA ASP A 67 17.18 -9.42 -9.46
C ASP A 67 18.35 -8.43 -9.58
N ASP A 68 18.27 -7.50 -10.54
CA ASP A 68 19.27 -6.46 -10.77
C ASP A 68 18.67 -5.25 -11.52
N TRP A 69 19.46 -4.18 -11.62
CA TRP A 69 19.05 -2.95 -12.30
C TRP A 69 18.91 -3.07 -13.83
N SER A 70 19.54 -4.07 -14.46
CA SER A 70 19.39 -4.29 -15.90
C SER A 70 17.96 -4.72 -16.26
N GLN A 71 17.26 -5.41 -15.34
CA GLN A 71 15.85 -5.72 -15.50
C GLN A 71 14.97 -4.45 -15.47
N TYR A 72 15.31 -3.46 -14.65
CA TYR A 72 14.60 -2.17 -14.65
C TYR A 72 14.80 -1.40 -15.97
N GLU A 73 16.02 -1.42 -16.52
CA GLU A 73 16.30 -0.82 -17.82
C GLU A 73 15.50 -1.52 -18.92
N HIS A 74 15.43 -2.85 -18.89
CA HIS A 74 14.64 -3.63 -19.84
C HIS A 74 13.15 -3.31 -19.71
N LEU A 75 12.59 -3.27 -18.47
CA LEU A 75 11.21 -2.86 -18.23
C LEU A 75 10.95 -1.46 -18.78
N SER A 76 11.85 -0.51 -18.54
CA SER A 76 11.74 0.85 -19.07
C SER A 76 11.64 0.88 -20.59
N GLN A 77 12.45 0.07 -21.30
CA GLN A 77 12.36 -0.04 -22.75
C GLN A 77 11.05 -0.66 -23.24
N LEU A 78 10.52 -1.66 -22.52
CA LEU A 78 9.21 -2.26 -22.82
C LEU A 78 8.09 -1.22 -22.65
N LEU A 79 8.11 -0.45 -21.57
CA LEU A 79 7.14 0.62 -21.32
C LEU A 79 7.16 1.68 -22.42
N LEU A 80 8.35 2.16 -22.83
CA LEU A 80 8.48 3.15 -23.90
C LEU A 80 7.93 2.66 -25.25
N ARG A 81 7.90 1.35 -25.50
CA ARG A 81 7.29 0.74 -26.69
C ARG A 81 5.78 0.56 -26.58
N ASN A 82 5.22 0.66 -25.35
CA ASN A 82 3.81 0.41 -25.03
C ASN A 82 3.10 1.68 -24.53
N HIS A 83 3.28 2.80 -25.23
CA HIS A 83 2.60 4.08 -24.98
C HIS A 83 2.94 4.77 -23.65
N PHE A 84 4.05 4.41 -23.00
CA PHE A 84 4.55 5.16 -21.85
C PHE A 84 5.63 6.16 -22.26
N VAL A 85 5.69 7.28 -21.54
CA VAL A 85 6.73 8.30 -21.66
C VAL A 85 7.43 8.42 -20.30
N LYS A 86 8.75 8.42 -20.29
CA LYS A 86 9.58 8.58 -19.09
C LYS A 86 9.52 10.03 -18.63
N ALA A 87 9.31 10.22 -17.33
CA ALA A 87 9.45 11.52 -16.67
C ALA A 87 10.92 11.84 -16.31
N THR A 88 11.15 12.99 -15.69
CA THR A 88 12.46 13.36 -15.13
C THR A 88 12.80 12.56 -13.87
N GLU A 89 11.78 12.21 -13.10
CA GLU A 89 11.91 11.36 -11.90
C GLU A 89 12.20 9.91 -12.30
N GLN A 90 13.15 9.28 -11.59
CA GLN A 90 13.64 7.95 -11.92
C GLN A 90 12.56 6.86 -11.91
N GLN A 91 11.58 6.96 -11.02
CA GLN A 91 10.50 5.99 -10.89
C GLN A 91 9.30 6.28 -11.80
N ARG A 92 9.18 7.50 -12.36
CA ARG A 92 7.93 8.00 -12.95
C ARG A 92 7.83 7.82 -14.45
N PHE A 93 6.65 7.38 -14.87
CA PHE A 93 6.22 7.31 -16.26
C PHE A 93 4.82 7.91 -16.40
N TYR A 94 4.48 8.31 -17.62
CA TYR A 94 3.14 8.71 -18.01
C TYR A 94 2.63 7.76 -19.07
N TYR A 95 1.51 7.08 -18.82
CA TYR A 95 0.81 6.32 -19.84
C TYR A 95 -0.02 7.28 -20.69
N LEU A 96 0.23 7.29 -21.97
CA LEU A 96 -0.54 8.07 -22.94
C LEU A 96 -1.66 7.17 -23.48
N GLY A 97 -2.88 7.31 -22.98
CA GLY A 97 -4.01 6.49 -23.44
C GLY A 97 -4.07 6.36 -24.96
N ALA A 98 -4.78 5.38 -25.47
CA ALA A 98 -4.80 5.00 -26.89
C ALA A 98 -5.07 6.17 -27.88
N GLN A 99 -5.70 7.25 -27.39
CA GLN A 99 -5.98 8.46 -28.18
C GLN A 99 -4.98 9.61 -27.96
N GLY A 100 -3.99 9.45 -27.06
CA GLY A 100 -2.94 10.44 -26.80
C GLY A 100 -3.42 11.77 -26.18
N GLN A 101 -4.68 11.89 -25.77
CA GLN A 101 -5.25 13.12 -25.23
C GLN A 101 -5.20 13.22 -23.71
N ASN A 102 -5.15 12.09 -23.03
CA ASN A 102 -5.07 11.98 -21.58
C ASN A 102 -3.85 11.19 -21.20
N HIS A 103 -3.29 11.48 -20.03
CA HIS A 103 -2.19 10.71 -19.47
C HIS A 103 -2.52 10.25 -18.06
N TYR A 104 -1.95 9.11 -17.68
CA TYR A 104 -2.02 8.57 -16.32
C TYR A 104 -0.62 8.50 -15.74
N GLU A 105 -0.42 9.10 -14.58
CA GLU A 105 0.86 9.08 -13.88
C GLU A 105 1.07 7.71 -13.24
N VAL A 106 2.26 7.12 -13.46
CA VAL A 106 2.63 5.82 -12.92
C VAL A 106 4.00 5.91 -12.26
N ASP A 107 4.05 5.64 -10.97
CA ASP A 107 5.30 5.50 -10.23
C ASP A 107 5.63 4.01 -10.04
N ILE A 108 6.82 3.60 -10.48
CA ILE A 108 7.29 2.21 -10.42
C ILE A 108 8.37 2.10 -9.37
N VAL A 109 8.08 1.38 -8.29
CA VAL A 109 9.00 1.18 -7.15
C VAL A 109 9.67 -0.18 -7.28
N PRO A 110 10.98 -0.25 -7.55
CA PRO A 110 11.72 -1.51 -7.56
C PRO A 110 11.98 -2.00 -6.14
N PHE A 111 11.97 -3.33 -5.95
CA PHE A 111 12.34 -4.00 -4.71
C PHE A 111 13.01 -5.36 -5.01
N GLY A 112 13.34 -6.16 -4.03
CA GLY A 112 13.96 -7.46 -4.20
C GLY A 112 15.48 -7.43 -4.10
N ALA A 113 16.22 -8.05 -5.03
CA ALA A 113 17.68 -8.15 -4.90
C ALA A 113 18.44 -6.81 -5.10
N VAL A 114 17.76 -5.78 -5.60
CA VAL A 114 18.30 -4.40 -5.70
C VAL A 114 18.22 -3.61 -4.40
N GLU A 115 17.60 -4.19 -3.37
CA GLU A 115 17.41 -3.60 -2.05
C GLU A 115 18.64 -3.80 -1.16
N HIS A 116 19.00 -2.77 -0.40
CA HIS A 116 19.99 -2.82 0.67
C HIS A 116 19.42 -2.17 1.94
N ASP A 117 19.40 -2.93 3.03
CA ASP A 117 18.90 -2.48 4.35
C ASP A 117 17.49 -1.87 4.30
N GLY A 118 16.59 -2.44 3.49
CA GLY A 118 15.22 -1.95 3.32
C GLY A 118 15.11 -0.71 2.45
N ARG A 119 16.12 -0.39 1.64
CA ARG A 119 16.15 0.78 0.77
C ARG A 119 16.65 0.45 -0.63
N VAL A 120 16.16 1.18 -1.60
CA VAL A 120 16.71 1.19 -2.97
C VAL A 120 17.32 2.54 -3.26
N ALA A 121 18.50 2.53 -3.88
CA ALA A 121 19.24 3.71 -4.29
C ALA A 121 19.37 3.68 -5.82
N TRP A 122 18.86 4.69 -6.50
CA TRP A 122 18.78 4.71 -7.97
C TRP A 122 20.13 4.96 -8.63
N PRO A 123 20.54 4.14 -9.60
CA PRO A 123 21.76 4.37 -10.35
C PRO A 123 21.62 5.59 -11.30
N PRO A 124 22.74 6.24 -11.74
CA PRO A 124 24.11 5.90 -11.33
C PRO A 124 24.56 6.51 -10.00
N ASP A 125 23.85 7.56 -9.53
CA ASP A 125 24.32 8.44 -8.46
C ASP A 125 23.83 7.99 -7.06
N GLY A 126 23.05 6.91 -6.98
CA GLY A 126 22.42 6.46 -5.74
C GLY A 126 21.28 7.38 -5.26
N SER A 127 20.69 8.18 -6.15
CA SER A 127 19.62 9.14 -5.80
C SER A 127 18.49 9.10 -6.84
N PRO A 128 17.23 9.20 -6.40
CA PRO A 128 16.78 9.23 -4.99
C PRO A 128 17.01 7.92 -4.25
N VAL A 129 16.95 7.96 -2.92
CA VAL A 129 16.88 6.79 -2.05
C VAL A 129 15.44 6.65 -1.58
N MET A 130 14.87 5.45 -1.70
CA MET A 130 13.48 5.18 -1.30
C MET A 130 13.45 4.01 -0.31
N SER A 131 12.62 4.10 0.72
CA SER A 131 12.34 2.97 1.60
C SER A 131 11.46 1.95 0.87
N VAL A 132 11.89 0.70 0.91
CA VAL A 132 11.16 -0.47 0.38
C VAL A 132 11.12 -1.60 1.42
N ARG A 133 11.34 -1.24 2.69
CA ARG A 133 11.28 -2.19 3.78
C ARG A 133 9.96 -2.95 3.76
N CYS A 134 10.01 -4.25 3.92
CA CYS A 134 8.86 -5.16 3.92
C CYS A 134 8.09 -5.27 2.60
N PHE A 135 8.54 -4.65 1.49
CA PHE A 135 7.88 -4.86 0.20
C PHE A 135 7.79 -6.34 -0.15
N SER A 136 8.91 -7.07 -0.09
CA SER A 136 8.94 -8.52 -0.38
C SER A 136 7.97 -9.31 0.52
N GLU A 137 7.94 -9.01 1.83
CA GLU A 137 7.03 -9.67 2.77
C GLU A 137 5.56 -9.37 2.46
N VAL A 138 5.22 -8.10 2.23
CA VAL A 138 3.85 -7.68 1.90
C VAL A 138 3.40 -8.26 0.55
N MET A 139 4.26 -8.21 -0.47
CA MET A 139 3.93 -8.67 -1.82
C MET A 139 3.75 -10.19 -1.91
N ASN A 140 4.44 -10.97 -1.08
CA ASN A 140 4.23 -12.42 -0.97
C ASN A 140 2.80 -12.78 -0.51
N TYR A 141 2.11 -11.87 0.18
CA TYR A 141 0.72 -12.03 0.63
C TYR A 141 -0.28 -11.21 -0.18
N ALA A 142 0.16 -10.56 -1.27
CA ALA A 142 -0.73 -9.78 -2.12
C ALA A 142 -1.75 -10.69 -2.82
N ASP A 143 -2.99 -10.21 -2.89
CA ASP A 143 -4.09 -10.90 -3.55
C ASP A 143 -3.93 -10.82 -5.08
N ARG A 144 -4.28 -11.89 -5.79
CA ARG A 144 -4.36 -11.85 -7.26
C ARG A 144 -5.73 -11.36 -7.68
N VAL A 145 -5.77 -10.27 -8.41
CA VAL A 145 -6.99 -9.70 -9.02
C VAL A 145 -6.95 -9.95 -10.52
N ARG A 146 -7.92 -10.70 -11.02
CA ARG A 146 -8.10 -10.97 -12.45
C ARG A 146 -9.18 -10.04 -13.00
N VAL A 147 -8.90 -9.33 -14.08
CA VAL A 147 -9.83 -8.41 -14.75
C VAL A 147 -10.33 -9.08 -16.04
N GLY A 148 -11.53 -9.65 -15.98
CA GLY A 148 -12.04 -10.51 -17.05
C GLY A 148 -11.07 -11.65 -17.38
N ASP A 149 -10.92 -11.92 -18.69
CA ASP A 149 -9.93 -12.88 -19.20
C ASP A 149 -8.69 -12.20 -19.78
N GLU A 150 -8.54 -10.88 -19.58
CA GLU A 150 -7.55 -10.09 -20.32
C GLU A 150 -6.24 -9.95 -19.56
N PHE A 151 -6.28 -9.57 -18.29
CA PHE A 151 -5.07 -9.38 -17.48
C PHE A 151 -5.30 -9.62 -15.99
N SER A 152 -4.21 -9.68 -15.26
CA SER A 152 -4.25 -9.75 -13.79
C SER A 152 -3.12 -8.94 -13.17
N PHE A 153 -3.34 -8.51 -11.93
CA PHE A 153 -2.33 -7.84 -11.11
C PHE A 153 -2.39 -8.36 -9.68
N ARG A 154 -1.34 -8.09 -8.91
CA ARG A 154 -1.31 -8.33 -7.47
C ARG A 154 -1.74 -7.07 -6.74
N LEU A 155 -2.57 -7.23 -5.72
CA LEU A 155 -3.08 -6.14 -4.90
C LEU A 155 -2.63 -6.33 -3.46
N ALA A 156 -1.86 -5.37 -2.93
CA ALA A 156 -1.49 -5.39 -1.52
C ALA A 156 -2.74 -5.34 -0.63
N SER A 157 -2.80 -6.18 0.40
CA SER A 157 -3.91 -6.17 1.36
C SER A 157 -3.95 -4.83 2.13
N LEU A 158 -5.12 -4.45 2.69
CA LEU A 158 -5.22 -3.22 3.49
C LEU A 158 -4.25 -3.21 4.67
N SER A 159 -4.01 -4.36 5.30
CA SER A 159 -3.02 -4.50 6.37
C SER A 159 -1.59 -4.26 5.86
N GLY A 160 -1.24 -4.81 4.70
CA GLY A 160 0.04 -4.53 4.03
C GLY A 160 0.19 -3.07 3.64
N GLN A 161 -0.86 -2.47 3.08
CA GLN A 161 -0.86 -1.05 2.70
C GLN A 161 -0.68 -0.14 3.91
N PHE A 162 -1.33 -0.42 5.04
CA PHE A 162 -1.12 0.32 6.28
C PHE A 162 0.37 0.30 6.69
N LEU A 163 1.01 -0.87 6.63
CA LEU A 163 2.43 -1.01 6.95
C LEU A 163 3.32 -0.20 5.99
N LEU A 164 3.11 -0.32 4.69
CA LEU A 164 3.87 0.43 3.69
C LEU A 164 3.71 1.94 3.86
N LYS A 165 2.51 2.41 4.25
CA LYS A 165 2.25 3.82 4.57
C LYS A 165 2.94 4.27 5.85
N LEU A 166 2.99 3.41 6.88
CA LEU A 166 3.73 3.69 8.12
C LEU A 166 5.24 3.84 7.86
N ASP A 167 5.81 2.95 7.04
CA ASP A 167 7.22 3.02 6.65
C ASP A 167 7.52 4.29 5.84
N THR A 168 6.72 4.57 4.83
CA THR A 168 6.84 5.77 4.00
C THR A 168 6.63 7.05 4.80
N TRP A 169 5.69 7.07 5.75
CA TRP A 169 5.48 8.21 6.65
C TRP A 169 6.77 8.51 7.43
N SER A 170 7.43 7.50 7.97
CA SER A 170 8.65 7.70 8.74
C SER A 170 9.78 8.32 7.92
N ASP A 171 9.81 8.07 6.62
CA ASP A 171 10.85 8.55 5.69
C ASP A 171 10.58 9.98 5.17
N ARG A 172 9.32 10.34 4.89
CA ARG A 172 8.96 11.60 4.22
C ARG A 172 7.92 12.48 4.92
N ARG A 173 7.61 12.26 6.20
CA ARG A 173 6.57 13.00 6.95
C ARG A 173 6.75 14.54 6.93
N LEU A 174 7.98 15.03 6.79
CA LEU A 174 8.25 16.47 6.70
C LEU A 174 7.79 17.09 5.38
N SER A 175 7.58 16.27 4.35
CA SER A 175 7.21 16.73 3.00
C SER A 175 5.71 16.61 2.74
N THR A 176 5.03 15.64 3.39
CA THR A 176 3.61 15.35 3.11
C THR A 176 2.93 14.63 4.28
N ARG A 177 1.63 14.91 4.45
CA ARG A 177 0.75 14.19 5.40
C ARG A 177 -0.16 13.16 4.73
N LYS A 178 0.04 12.90 3.42
CA LYS A 178 -0.80 11.95 2.67
C LYS A 178 -0.77 10.56 3.29
N ASP A 179 0.40 10.11 3.77
CA ASP A 179 0.56 8.77 4.34
C ASP A 179 -0.21 8.63 5.67
N ALA A 180 -0.22 9.65 6.53
CA ALA A 180 -1.05 9.68 7.73
C ALA A 180 -2.55 9.64 7.39
N SER A 181 -2.99 10.39 6.37
CA SER A 181 -4.37 10.37 5.88
C SER A 181 -4.79 8.98 5.38
N ASP A 182 -3.92 8.31 4.63
CA ASP A 182 -4.19 6.96 4.14
C ASP A 182 -4.28 5.95 5.29
N MET A 183 -3.38 6.05 6.29
CA MET A 183 -3.42 5.19 7.49
C MET A 183 -4.70 5.40 8.30
N VAL A 184 -5.12 6.65 8.53
CA VAL A 184 -6.39 6.97 9.22
C VAL A 184 -7.57 6.36 8.48
N TYR A 185 -7.64 6.55 7.16
CA TYR A 185 -8.71 5.99 6.35
C TYR A 185 -8.76 4.46 6.43
N ILE A 186 -7.61 3.78 6.35
CA ILE A 186 -7.54 2.32 6.49
C ILE A 186 -8.01 1.88 7.87
N LEU A 187 -7.51 2.48 8.95
CA LEU A 187 -7.89 2.13 10.32
C LEU A 187 -9.39 2.25 10.58
N GLN A 188 -10.02 3.30 10.06
CA GLN A 188 -11.44 3.57 10.26
C GLN A 188 -12.36 2.62 9.48
N ASN A 189 -11.87 2.01 8.39
CA ASN A 189 -12.70 1.24 7.48
C ASN A 189 -12.36 -0.25 7.41
N VAL A 190 -11.15 -0.66 7.78
CA VAL A 190 -10.67 -2.03 7.59
C VAL A 190 -11.48 -3.08 8.37
N TYR A 191 -11.95 -2.76 9.59
CA TYR A 191 -12.79 -3.69 10.34
C TYR A 191 -14.07 -4.05 9.57
N VAL A 192 -14.78 -3.05 9.07
CA VAL A 192 -16.02 -3.28 8.29
C VAL A 192 -15.70 -4.01 6.98
N ALA A 193 -14.65 -3.61 6.27
CA ALA A 193 -14.22 -4.24 5.03
C ALA A 193 -13.95 -5.72 5.21
N TYR A 194 -13.20 -6.08 6.25
CA TYR A 194 -12.82 -7.46 6.51
C TYR A 194 -13.95 -8.29 7.11
N ALA A 195 -14.76 -7.72 8.00
CA ALA A 195 -15.92 -8.41 8.57
C ALA A 195 -16.98 -8.77 7.52
N LEU A 196 -17.08 -8.00 6.43
CA LEU A 196 -17.99 -8.27 5.31
C LEU A 196 -17.44 -9.30 4.32
N THR A 197 -16.13 -9.52 4.26
CA THR A 197 -15.49 -10.25 3.15
C THR A 197 -14.64 -11.44 3.59
N ARG A 198 -14.34 -11.56 4.88
CA ARG A 198 -13.51 -12.64 5.42
C ARG A 198 -14.29 -13.52 6.38
N ASP A 199 -13.96 -14.79 6.42
CA ASP A 199 -14.55 -15.73 7.36
C ASP A 199 -13.92 -15.60 8.75
N GLY A 200 -14.75 -15.30 9.75
CA GLY A 200 -14.37 -15.22 11.16
C GLY A 200 -13.58 -13.96 11.53
N LEU A 201 -13.41 -13.78 12.83
CA LEU A 201 -12.63 -12.69 13.42
C LEU A 201 -11.28 -13.22 13.92
N PRO A 202 -10.20 -12.43 13.85
CA PRO A 202 -8.97 -12.76 14.54
C PRO A 202 -9.22 -12.85 16.06
N GLN A 203 -8.44 -13.70 16.73
CA GLN A 203 -8.55 -13.90 18.18
C GLN A 203 -8.32 -12.62 18.98
N GLU A 204 -7.56 -11.69 18.43
CA GLU A 204 -7.22 -10.41 19.03
C GLU A 204 -8.37 -9.40 19.03
N VAL A 205 -9.42 -9.63 18.23
CA VAL A 205 -10.59 -8.74 18.10
C VAL A 205 -11.72 -9.23 19.00
N ASP A 206 -12.00 -8.48 20.07
CA ASP A 206 -13.09 -8.77 20.99
C ASP A 206 -14.26 -7.79 20.75
N ILE A 207 -15.32 -8.27 20.10
CA ILE A 207 -16.52 -7.49 19.79
C ILE A 207 -17.46 -7.34 20.98
N GLU A 208 -17.28 -8.13 22.04
CA GLU A 208 -18.10 -8.07 23.25
C GLU A 208 -17.48 -7.16 24.33
N ALA A 209 -16.26 -6.66 24.08
CA ALA A 209 -15.60 -5.76 25.00
C ALA A 209 -16.43 -4.47 25.22
N THR A 210 -16.60 -4.06 26.47
CA THR A 210 -17.32 -2.80 26.82
C THR A 210 -16.66 -1.56 26.23
N THR A 211 -15.40 -1.67 25.82
CA THR A 211 -14.63 -0.60 25.19
C THR A 211 -14.46 -0.82 23.69
N PHE A 212 -15.32 -1.64 23.08
CA PHE A 212 -15.26 -1.89 21.63
C PHE A 212 -15.32 -0.58 20.84
N ASP A 213 -14.44 -0.48 19.86
CA ASP A 213 -14.38 0.63 18.91
C ASP A 213 -13.93 0.10 17.56
N VAL A 214 -14.61 0.49 16.49
CA VAL A 214 -14.39 -0.02 15.13
C VAL A 214 -12.95 0.24 14.64
N THR A 215 -12.38 1.40 14.96
CA THR A 215 -11.01 1.77 14.56
C THR A 215 -9.97 0.92 15.30
N VAL A 216 -10.21 0.66 16.58
CA VAL A 216 -9.33 -0.20 17.39
C VAL A 216 -9.42 -1.66 16.93
N ALA A 217 -10.62 -2.17 16.69
CA ALA A 217 -10.82 -3.50 16.14
C ALA A 217 -10.16 -3.66 14.76
N GLY A 218 -10.21 -2.62 13.94
CA GLY A 218 -9.47 -2.57 12.67
C GLY A 218 -7.96 -2.64 12.87
N ALA A 219 -7.42 -1.92 13.85
CA ALA A 219 -6.01 -1.96 14.22
C ALA A 219 -5.58 -3.36 14.71
N GLU A 220 -6.40 -4.00 15.54
CA GLU A 220 -6.16 -5.37 16.00
C GLU A 220 -6.15 -6.38 14.84
N TRP A 221 -7.07 -6.22 13.88
CA TRP A 221 -7.09 -7.06 12.69
C TRP A 221 -5.85 -6.85 11.81
N ILE A 222 -5.47 -5.59 11.55
CA ILE A 222 -4.23 -5.26 10.85
C ILE A 222 -3.03 -5.94 11.52
N ALA A 223 -2.91 -5.82 12.83
CA ALA A 223 -1.81 -6.41 13.58
C ALA A 223 -1.79 -7.94 13.50
N SER A 224 -2.95 -8.60 13.58
CA SER A 224 -3.06 -10.05 13.40
C SER A 224 -2.59 -10.51 12.01
N ASP A 225 -2.95 -9.77 10.95
CA ASP A 225 -2.47 -10.04 9.60
C ASP A 225 -0.95 -9.82 9.49
N LEU A 226 -0.45 -8.69 10.01
CA LEU A 226 0.98 -8.36 9.97
C LEU A 226 1.84 -9.36 10.72
N ARG A 227 1.34 -9.99 11.77
CA ARG A 227 2.06 -11.11 12.43
C ARG A 227 2.30 -12.30 11.52
N LYS A 228 1.41 -12.54 10.56
CA LYS A 228 1.55 -13.63 9.57
C LYS A 228 2.47 -13.23 8.42
N ILE A 229 2.46 -11.95 8.07
CA ILE A 229 3.19 -11.38 6.93
C ILE A 229 4.67 -11.17 7.27
N LEU A 230 4.94 -10.60 8.45
CA LEU A 230 6.26 -10.09 8.81
C LEU A 230 7.16 -11.14 9.46
N SER A 231 8.43 -11.09 9.15
CA SER A 231 9.50 -11.77 9.90
C SER A 231 9.56 -11.27 11.34
N PRO A 232 10.08 -12.07 12.28
CA PRO A 232 10.24 -11.67 13.68
C PRO A 232 11.02 -10.35 13.87
N SER A 233 12.02 -10.11 13.04
CA SER A 233 12.83 -8.88 13.10
C SER A 233 12.03 -7.65 12.69
N ASN A 234 11.25 -7.74 11.61
CA ASN A 234 10.41 -6.64 11.14
C ASN A 234 9.20 -6.42 12.06
N ARG A 235 8.59 -7.47 12.62
CA ARG A 235 7.57 -7.31 13.67
C ARG A 235 8.09 -6.49 14.84
N GLN A 236 9.27 -6.84 15.35
CA GLN A 236 9.88 -6.15 16.48
C GLN A 236 10.25 -4.70 16.13
N TYR A 237 10.73 -4.44 14.90
CA TYR A 237 11.04 -3.10 14.43
C TYR A 237 9.82 -2.19 14.46
N TYR A 238 8.71 -2.59 13.82
CA TYR A 238 7.50 -1.78 13.76
C TYR A 238 6.78 -1.69 15.11
N ALA A 239 6.79 -2.74 15.90
CA ALA A 239 6.25 -2.70 17.25
C ALA A 239 6.96 -1.65 18.12
N ARG A 240 8.28 -1.62 18.09
CA ARG A 240 9.08 -0.61 18.82
C ARG A 240 8.83 0.80 18.30
N MET A 241 8.78 0.97 16.98
CA MET A 241 8.51 2.26 16.34
C MET A 241 7.15 2.82 16.80
N LEU A 242 6.10 2.00 16.75
CA LEU A 242 4.77 2.41 17.20
C LEU A 242 4.72 2.68 18.70
N GLN A 243 5.39 1.85 19.52
CA GLN A 243 5.45 2.07 20.96
C GLN A 243 6.13 3.39 21.30
N GLN A 244 7.23 3.71 20.63
CA GLN A 244 7.93 4.99 20.81
C GLN A 244 7.04 6.19 20.47
N GLU A 245 6.22 6.10 19.41
CA GLU A 245 5.27 7.17 19.08
C GLU A 245 4.14 7.30 20.12
N VAL A 246 3.65 6.17 20.64
CA VAL A 246 2.62 6.14 21.71
C VAL A 246 3.15 6.69 23.04
N ASP A 247 4.39 6.40 23.39
CA ASP A 247 5.02 6.80 24.66
C ASP A 247 5.37 8.31 24.69
N LYS A 248 5.48 8.95 23.53
CA LYS A 248 5.66 10.41 23.45
C LYS A 248 4.41 11.21 23.80
N GLU A 249 3.28 10.54 24.01
CA GLU A 249 1.99 11.19 24.32
C GLU A 249 1.66 12.32 23.31
N ASP A 250 1.40 13.52 23.80
CA ASP A 250 1.03 14.67 22.97
C ASP A 250 2.17 15.16 22.06
N GLU A 251 3.40 14.70 22.28
CA GLU A 251 4.56 14.98 21.42
C GLU A 251 4.75 13.93 20.32
N GLY A 252 3.93 12.88 20.27
CA GLY A 252 3.97 11.83 19.25
C GLY A 252 3.61 12.37 17.86
N LEU A 253 4.57 12.34 16.97
CA LEU A 253 4.43 12.97 15.65
C LEU A 253 3.44 12.23 14.75
N LEU A 254 3.41 10.90 14.83
CA LEU A 254 2.46 10.09 14.08
C LEU A 254 1.02 10.37 14.53
N LEU A 255 0.79 10.39 15.85
CA LEU A 255 -0.53 10.71 16.41
C LEU A 255 -0.99 12.10 16.00
N ASN A 256 -0.10 13.10 16.08
CA ASN A 256 -0.43 14.47 15.70
C ASN A 256 -0.76 14.57 14.20
N ASP A 257 0.05 13.95 13.32
CA ASP A 257 -0.24 13.94 11.88
C ASP A 257 -1.57 13.23 11.56
N MET A 258 -1.90 12.14 12.28
CA MET A 258 -3.19 11.44 12.12
C MET A 258 -4.38 12.28 12.60
N LEU A 259 -4.23 13.02 13.69
CA LEU A 259 -5.27 13.92 14.21
C LEU A 259 -5.51 15.12 13.28
N ASP A 260 -4.44 15.67 12.71
CA ASP A 260 -4.54 16.81 11.82
C ASP A 260 -5.29 16.49 10.51
N VAL A 261 -5.24 15.24 10.06
CA VAL A 261 -5.91 14.78 8.84
C VAL A 261 -7.25 14.09 9.08
N SER A 262 -7.62 13.89 10.35
CA SER A 262 -8.86 13.20 10.73
C SER A 262 -9.97 14.18 11.08
N ASP A 263 -11.19 13.89 10.60
CA ASP A 263 -12.38 14.65 10.99
C ASP A 263 -12.77 14.44 12.46
N SER A 264 -12.43 13.29 13.02
CA SER A 264 -12.83 12.86 14.39
C SER A 264 -11.73 13.14 15.38
N ARG A 265 -11.01 14.05 15.51
CA ARG A 265 -9.94 14.41 16.49
C ARG A 265 -9.93 13.58 17.81
N ASN A 266 -10.13 12.27 17.69
CA ASN A 266 -10.20 11.38 18.85
C ASN A 266 -8.82 10.80 19.16
N TYR A 267 -8.01 11.57 19.84
CA TYR A 267 -6.67 11.19 20.30
C TYR A 267 -6.64 9.83 20.99
N SER A 268 -7.57 9.59 21.92
CA SER A 268 -7.58 8.35 22.72
C SER A 268 -7.82 7.10 21.87
N ILE A 269 -8.62 7.18 20.81
CA ILE A 269 -8.88 6.07 19.90
C ILE A 269 -7.64 5.75 19.07
N PHE A 270 -7.03 6.75 18.42
CA PHE A 270 -5.82 6.51 17.61
C PHE A 270 -4.65 6.04 18.48
N ARG A 271 -4.45 6.64 19.66
CA ARG A 271 -3.43 6.19 20.61
C ARG A 271 -3.63 4.72 20.99
N ARG A 272 -4.88 4.34 21.30
CA ARG A 272 -5.23 2.94 21.62
C ARG A 272 -5.01 2.02 20.41
N ALA A 273 -5.41 2.44 19.23
CA ALA A 273 -5.22 1.67 17.99
C ALA A 273 -3.73 1.38 17.74
N LEU A 274 -2.86 2.39 17.78
CA LEU A 274 -1.41 2.20 17.57
C LEU A 274 -0.78 1.37 18.70
N SER A 275 -1.21 1.56 19.95
CA SER A 275 -0.77 0.75 21.09
C SER A 275 -1.13 -0.73 20.91
N ARG A 276 -2.35 -1.02 20.44
CA ARG A 276 -2.79 -2.40 20.17
C ARG A 276 -1.98 -3.05 19.04
N ILE A 277 -1.70 -2.32 17.95
CA ILE A 277 -0.83 -2.84 16.90
C ILE A 277 0.55 -3.20 17.47
N SER A 278 1.16 -2.28 18.22
CA SER A 278 2.47 -2.53 18.85
C SER A 278 2.46 -3.78 19.73
N GLN A 279 1.47 -3.88 20.64
CA GLN A 279 1.34 -5.01 21.57
C GLN A 279 1.19 -6.35 20.84
N ILE A 280 0.31 -6.42 19.84
CA ILE A 280 0.03 -7.66 19.09
C ILE A 280 1.24 -8.07 18.27
N LEU A 281 1.99 -7.14 17.68
CA LEU A 281 3.22 -7.45 16.95
C LEU A 281 4.35 -7.99 17.84
N MET A 282 4.31 -7.73 19.15
CA MET A 282 5.29 -8.24 20.13
C MET A 282 4.98 -9.67 20.60
N LEU A 283 3.75 -10.16 20.41
CA LEU A 283 3.37 -11.56 20.71
C LEU A 283 4.01 -12.54 19.70
#